data_55fcd0521f0225af25568b47eee2b496
#
_entry.id   55fcd0521f0225af25568b47eee2b496
#
_cell.length_a   1.000
_cell.length_b   1.000
_cell.length_c   1.000
_cell.angle_alpha   90.00
_cell.angle_beta   90.00
_cell.angle_gamma   90.00
#
_symmetry.space_group_name_H-M   'P 1'
#
loop_
_entity.id
_entity.type
_entity.pdbx_description
1 polymer ?
#
loop_
_entity_poly.entity_id
_entity_poly.type
_entity_poly.pdbx_seq_one_letter_code
_entity_poly.pdbx_strand_id
1 'polypeptide(L)'
;MSTPKFIKKMAVLVAIETIVGTIVVPVAADAIEVSDVTLTPIEGDEVDQGVIKPYFGASETTMVTLYRKIAFSVGFAGVAAAGDLPGWSTLLRACAASVTNTPATSTVFAPVTDGIESVTIYAVVDKLLYKMAGARANAKAVVDAKQIPKWQFEFTGAFFPVEDVGAMPAVSYVKFVRPLGVNKLNTTLSLDGFNAAASSFQFDFGNQVVKQDLMNVDTTEITGRTSTGSVTFRNTSVATKNWVEMARVSAKVPLVLKHGQAATNTVSIAAPLAQIGKPTFGEQDGIQMITVPLRFIPSDAGNDEWSITV
;
A
#
# COMPACT_ATOMS: atom_id res chain seq x y z
N MET A 1 30.26 -22.20 -16.78
CA MET A 1 28.78 -22.40 -16.59
C MET A 1 28.25 -21.22 -15.82
N SER A 2 27.15 -20.61 -16.26
CA SER A 2 26.52 -19.53 -15.50
C SER A 2 25.85 -20.10 -14.24
N THR A 3 26.10 -19.48 -13.08
CA THR A 3 25.46 -19.89 -11.84
C THR A 3 24.00 -19.46 -11.86
N PRO A 4 23.01 -20.35 -11.59
CA PRO A 4 21.62 -20.00 -11.56
C PRO A 4 21.33 -18.98 -10.45
N LYS A 5 20.38 -18.07 -10.67
CA LYS A 5 19.92 -17.06 -9.71
C LYS A 5 18.68 -17.56 -8.98
N PHE A 6 18.63 -17.36 -7.68
CA PHE A 6 17.54 -17.87 -6.83
C PHE A 6 16.60 -16.75 -6.41
N ILE A 7 15.36 -16.79 -6.88
CA ILE A 7 14.33 -15.76 -6.61
C ILE A 7 13.99 -15.62 -5.11
N LYS A 8 14.13 -16.66 -4.32
CA LYS A 8 13.88 -16.63 -2.87
C LYS A 8 14.99 -15.94 -2.07
N LYS A 9 16.13 -15.69 -2.66
CA LYS A 9 17.21 -14.89 -2.08
C LYS A 9 17.01 -13.44 -2.48
N MET A 10 16.11 -12.75 -1.79
CA MET A 10 15.77 -11.37 -2.08
C MET A 10 15.89 -10.50 -0.84
N ALA A 11 16.33 -9.26 -1.03
CA ALA A 11 16.26 -8.19 -0.05
C ALA A 11 15.69 -6.95 -0.71
N VAL A 12 14.77 -6.27 -0.04
CA VAL A 12 14.21 -4.99 -0.48
C VAL A 12 14.57 -3.94 0.57
N LEU A 13 15.21 -2.86 0.13
CA LEU A 13 15.57 -1.72 0.97
C LEU A 13 14.93 -0.46 0.39
N VAL A 14 14.39 0.39 1.25
CA VAL A 14 13.63 1.58 0.85
C VAL A 14 14.05 2.77 1.67
N ALA A 15 14.62 3.79 1.02
CA ALA A 15 15.06 5.03 1.64
C ALA A 15 14.27 6.23 1.10
N ILE A 16 13.91 7.18 1.98
CA ILE A 16 13.29 8.46 1.58
C ILE A 16 14.32 9.30 0.82
N GLU A 17 13.87 9.91 -0.28
CA GLU A 17 14.67 10.84 -1.06
C GLU A 17 14.56 12.26 -0.49
N THR A 18 15.69 12.96 -0.42
CA THR A 18 15.73 14.38 -0.08
C THR A 18 15.35 15.26 -1.26
N ILE A 19 15.70 14.79 -2.46
CA ILE A 19 15.35 15.42 -3.74
C ILE A 19 14.75 14.33 -4.60
N VAL A 20 13.53 14.55 -5.08
CA VAL A 20 12.77 13.60 -5.90
C VAL A 20 13.61 13.12 -7.09
N GLY A 21 13.69 11.81 -7.27
CA GLY A 21 14.44 11.18 -8.36
C GLY A 21 15.96 11.11 -8.17
N THR A 22 16.48 11.64 -7.07
CA THR A 22 17.90 11.52 -6.74
C THR A 22 18.12 10.31 -5.85
N ILE A 23 18.91 9.33 -6.35
CA ILE A 23 19.19 8.10 -5.61
C ILE A 23 19.79 8.39 -4.25
N VAL A 24 19.15 7.90 -3.21
CA VAL A 24 19.68 7.75 -1.85
C VAL A 24 20.04 6.29 -1.65
N VAL A 25 21.31 6.01 -1.35
CA VAL A 25 21.75 4.63 -1.10
C VAL A 25 21.19 4.14 0.23
N PRO A 26 20.29 3.11 0.21
CA PRO A 26 19.70 2.62 1.44
C PRO A 26 20.74 1.93 2.32
N VAL A 27 20.57 2.04 3.64
CA VAL A 27 21.40 1.36 4.64
C VAL A 27 20.68 0.11 5.20
N ALA A 28 21.37 -0.68 6.00
CA ALA A 28 20.81 -1.92 6.57
C ALA A 28 19.48 -1.72 7.34
N ALA A 29 19.32 -0.56 7.98
CA ALA A 29 18.10 -0.20 8.73
C ALA A 29 16.89 0.16 7.85
N ASP A 30 17.11 0.33 6.55
CA ASP A 30 16.07 0.63 5.56
C ASP A 30 15.53 -0.64 4.89
N ALA A 31 15.97 -1.82 5.36
CA ALA A 31 15.45 -3.09 4.89
C ALA A 31 13.98 -3.27 5.30
N ILE A 32 13.17 -3.71 4.35
CA ILE A 32 11.74 -3.99 4.53
C ILE A 32 11.52 -5.50 4.57
N GLU A 33 10.78 -5.96 5.58
CA GLU A 33 10.35 -7.37 5.66
C GLU A 33 9.15 -7.58 4.73
N VAL A 34 9.41 -8.16 3.55
CA VAL A 34 8.43 -8.29 2.46
C VAL A 34 7.97 -9.73 2.25
N SER A 35 6.75 -9.87 1.76
CA SER A 35 6.19 -11.12 1.21
C SER A 35 5.51 -10.84 -0.13
N ASP A 36 5.20 -11.90 -0.89
CA ASP A 36 4.44 -11.83 -2.14
C ASP A 36 5.01 -10.82 -3.14
N VAL A 37 6.34 -10.84 -3.33
CA VAL A 37 7.04 -9.85 -4.16
C VAL A 37 6.87 -10.16 -5.64
N THR A 38 6.42 -9.17 -6.40
CA THR A 38 6.39 -9.17 -7.87
C THR A 38 7.22 -7.99 -8.37
N LEU A 39 8.31 -8.29 -9.07
CA LEU A 39 9.19 -7.30 -9.67
C LEU A 39 9.02 -7.33 -11.19
N THR A 40 8.63 -6.21 -11.77
CA THR A 40 8.64 -6.00 -13.22
C THR A 40 9.95 -5.27 -13.59
N PRO A 41 10.93 -5.96 -14.17
CA PRO A 41 12.28 -5.42 -14.35
C PRO A 41 12.32 -4.18 -15.24
N ILE A 42 11.46 -4.12 -16.24
CA ILE A 42 11.32 -3.04 -17.18
C ILE A 42 9.87 -2.95 -17.64
N GLU A 43 9.36 -1.75 -17.75
CA GLU A 43 8.05 -1.41 -18.29
C GLU A 43 8.18 -0.12 -19.09
N GLY A 44 7.27 0.12 -20.04
CA GLY A 44 7.27 1.31 -20.86
C GLY A 44 6.49 1.13 -22.15
N ASP A 45 6.40 2.21 -22.91
CA ASP A 45 5.72 2.22 -24.19
C ASP A 45 6.71 1.94 -25.32
N GLU A 46 6.28 1.10 -26.25
CA GLU A 46 7.03 0.78 -27.47
C GLU A 46 6.35 1.45 -28.69
N VAL A 47 7.14 2.05 -29.53
CA VAL A 47 6.68 2.67 -30.79
C VAL A 47 7.26 1.90 -31.97
N ASP A 48 6.38 1.47 -32.88
CA ASP A 48 6.75 0.89 -34.15
C ASP A 48 7.22 2.00 -35.10
N GLN A 49 8.33 1.79 -35.78
CA GLN A 49 8.84 2.75 -36.77
C GLN A 49 7.98 2.85 -38.03
N GLY A 50 7.07 1.91 -38.30
CA GLY A 50 6.08 1.95 -39.36
C GLY A 50 6.69 2.03 -40.79
N VAL A 51 7.89 1.51 -40.98
CA VAL A 51 8.61 1.60 -42.29
C VAL A 51 8.01 0.63 -43.27
N ILE A 52 7.57 1.16 -44.43
CA ILE A 52 7.06 0.36 -45.56
C ILE A 52 8.24 -0.18 -46.38
N LYS A 53 8.26 -1.51 -46.54
CA LYS A 53 9.28 -2.23 -47.34
C LYS A 53 8.60 -3.02 -48.47
N PRO A 54 9.30 -3.36 -49.56
CA PRO A 54 8.73 -4.09 -50.70
C PRO A 54 8.52 -5.59 -50.39
N TYR A 55 8.58 -6.00 -49.16
CA TYR A 55 8.35 -7.37 -48.67
C TYR A 55 7.62 -7.34 -47.32
N PHE A 56 6.97 -8.42 -47.02
CA PHE A 56 6.28 -8.57 -45.69
C PHE A 56 7.30 -8.90 -44.61
N GLY A 57 7.11 -8.32 -43.43
CA GLY A 57 7.95 -8.56 -42.24
C GLY A 57 7.54 -7.62 -41.13
N ALA A 58 7.99 -7.90 -39.90
CA ALA A 58 7.79 -7.03 -38.76
C ALA A 58 8.68 -5.78 -38.89
N SER A 59 8.17 -4.62 -38.49
CA SER A 59 8.96 -3.42 -38.26
C SER A 59 9.70 -3.48 -36.93
N GLU A 60 10.77 -2.67 -36.81
CA GLU A 60 11.47 -2.51 -35.54
C GLU A 60 10.66 -1.66 -34.59
N THR A 61 10.60 -2.05 -33.32
CA THR A 61 10.04 -1.24 -32.23
C THR A 61 11.14 -0.59 -31.42
N THR A 62 10.86 0.60 -30.88
CA THR A 62 11.76 1.33 -30.01
C THR A 62 11.03 1.67 -28.72
N MET A 63 11.62 1.34 -27.54
CA MET A 63 11.10 1.77 -26.26
C MET A 63 11.30 3.28 -26.11
N VAL A 64 10.21 4.01 -25.86
CA VAL A 64 10.21 5.47 -25.74
C VAL A 64 10.04 5.92 -24.29
N THR A 65 9.42 5.11 -23.44
CA THR A 65 9.37 5.33 -21.99
C THR A 65 9.99 4.17 -21.25
N LEU A 66 10.65 4.44 -20.12
CA LEU A 66 11.28 3.40 -19.32
C LEU A 66 11.00 3.64 -17.83
N TYR A 67 10.37 2.67 -17.19
CA TYR A 67 10.17 2.68 -15.75
C TYR A 67 10.18 1.26 -15.19
N ARG A 68 10.13 1.17 -13.89
CA ARG A 68 10.09 -0.11 -13.18
C ARG A 68 8.94 -0.13 -12.20
N LYS A 69 8.35 -1.32 -12.01
CA LYS A 69 7.34 -1.56 -10.99
C LYS A 69 7.79 -2.64 -10.03
N ILE A 70 7.40 -2.48 -8.78
CA ILE A 70 7.53 -3.52 -7.76
C ILE A 70 6.29 -3.52 -6.86
N ALA A 71 5.69 -4.68 -6.70
CA ALA A 71 4.60 -4.90 -5.77
C ALA A 71 5.04 -5.89 -4.69
N PHE A 72 4.65 -5.64 -3.45
CA PHE A 72 4.93 -6.54 -2.33
C PHE A 72 3.96 -6.32 -1.18
N SER A 73 3.91 -7.29 -0.30
CA SER A 73 3.13 -7.23 0.95
C SER A 73 4.05 -7.10 2.16
N VAL A 74 3.58 -6.37 3.17
CA VAL A 74 4.25 -6.17 4.47
C VAL A 74 3.26 -6.48 5.59
N GLY A 75 3.72 -7.05 6.69
CA GLY A 75 2.87 -7.36 7.83
C GLY A 75 2.21 -6.11 8.43
N PHE A 76 0.91 -6.19 8.68
CA PHE A 76 0.14 -5.14 9.33
C PHE A 76 0.28 -5.29 10.86
N ALA A 77 1.28 -4.64 11.43
CA ALA A 77 1.60 -4.70 12.84
C ALA A 77 2.02 -3.32 13.36
N GLY A 78 1.85 -3.12 14.66
CA GLY A 78 2.28 -1.91 15.35
C GLY A 78 3.80 -1.84 15.57
N VAL A 79 4.20 -1.26 16.68
CA VAL A 79 5.60 -0.97 17.04
C VAL A 79 6.01 -1.72 18.31
N ALA A 80 7.31 -1.78 18.58
CA ALA A 80 7.84 -2.40 19.80
C ALA A 80 7.67 -1.49 21.02
N ALA A 81 7.82 -0.18 20.84
CA ALA A 81 7.62 0.81 21.89
C ALA A 81 6.74 1.97 21.40
N ALA A 82 5.94 2.54 22.28
CA ALA A 82 5.04 3.64 21.96
C ALA A 82 5.82 4.85 21.41
N GLY A 83 5.32 5.44 20.31
CA GLY A 83 5.97 6.56 19.64
C GLY A 83 7.15 6.17 18.73
N ASP A 84 7.44 4.89 18.56
CA ASP A 84 8.36 4.43 17.52
C ASP A 84 7.69 4.52 16.13
N LEU A 85 8.53 4.60 15.09
CA LEU A 85 8.07 4.50 13.72
C LEU A 85 8.00 3.03 13.29
N PRO A 86 6.85 2.53 12.82
CA PRO A 86 6.75 1.18 12.30
C PRO A 86 7.63 1.00 11.07
N GLY A 87 8.11 -0.23 10.84
CA GLY A 87 8.99 -0.53 9.72
C GLY A 87 8.42 -0.17 8.34
N TRP A 88 7.09 -0.16 8.21
CA TRP A 88 6.38 0.25 6.99
C TRP A 88 6.13 1.77 6.87
N SER A 89 6.58 2.59 7.84
CA SER A 89 6.36 4.05 7.83
C SER A 89 6.85 4.71 6.54
N THR A 90 8.07 4.39 6.11
CA THR A 90 8.67 4.91 4.87
C THR A 90 7.80 4.64 3.64
N LEU A 91 7.14 3.47 3.60
CA LEU A 91 6.29 3.07 2.48
C LEU A 91 5.01 3.91 2.41
N LEU A 92 4.35 4.17 3.55
CA LEU A 92 3.14 5.02 3.56
C LEU A 92 3.45 6.46 3.18
N ARG A 93 4.62 6.98 3.55
CA ARG A 93 5.05 8.35 3.17
C ARG A 93 5.15 8.48 1.65
N ALA A 94 5.66 7.47 0.97
CA ALA A 94 5.67 7.42 -0.51
C ALA A 94 4.26 7.20 -1.12
N CYS A 95 3.26 6.88 -0.30
CA CYS A 95 1.84 6.76 -0.70
C CYS A 95 1.02 8.02 -0.35
N ALA A 96 1.62 9.19 -0.30
CA ALA A 96 0.98 10.45 0.07
C ALA A 96 0.36 10.44 1.48
N ALA A 97 1.06 9.86 2.45
CA ALA A 97 0.72 9.96 3.86
C ALA A 97 1.76 10.80 4.62
N SER A 98 1.28 11.74 5.42
CA SER A 98 2.10 12.45 6.42
C SER A 98 2.39 11.52 7.59
N VAL A 99 3.38 11.87 8.37
CA VAL A 99 3.65 11.22 9.66
C VAL A 99 3.77 12.28 10.76
N THR A 100 2.94 12.15 11.78
CA THR A 100 3.04 12.93 13.01
C THR A 100 3.41 11.99 14.14
N ASN A 101 4.64 12.12 14.61
CA ASN A 101 5.15 11.31 15.71
C ASN A 101 5.09 12.11 17.02
N THR A 102 4.41 11.54 18.02
CA THR A 102 4.45 12.03 19.41
C THR A 102 5.30 11.04 20.22
N PRO A 103 6.53 11.39 20.55
CA PRO A 103 7.45 10.49 21.25
C PRO A 103 6.83 9.85 22.48
N ALA A 104 7.10 8.56 22.70
CA ALA A 104 6.58 7.74 23.80
C ALA A 104 5.04 7.68 23.89
N THR A 105 4.31 8.09 22.85
CA THR A 105 2.84 8.11 22.87
C THR A 105 2.25 7.39 21.65
N SER A 106 2.42 7.95 20.45
CA SER A 106 1.82 7.40 19.23
C SER A 106 2.43 7.98 17.98
N THR A 107 2.28 7.27 16.88
CA THR A 107 2.55 7.76 15.53
C THR A 107 1.26 7.76 14.74
N VAL A 108 0.93 8.90 14.13
CA VAL A 108 -0.28 9.08 13.32
C VAL A 108 0.10 9.37 11.89
N PHE A 109 -0.51 8.65 10.97
CA PHE A 109 -0.45 8.88 9.52
C PHE A 109 -1.79 9.44 9.06
N ALA A 110 -1.75 10.47 8.24
CA ALA A 110 -2.92 11.09 7.61
C ALA A 110 -2.60 11.42 6.14
N PRO A 111 -3.59 11.50 5.26
CA PRO A 111 -3.33 11.84 3.87
C PRO A 111 -2.76 13.26 3.71
N VAL A 112 -1.96 13.44 2.65
CA VAL A 112 -1.46 14.77 2.24
C VAL A 112 -1.70 14.99 0.75
N THR A 113 -1.84 16.24 0.36
CA THR A 113 -1.95 16.65 -1.06
C THR A 113 -0.66 17.26 -1.56
N ASP A 114 0.03 18.01 -0.70
CA ASP A 114 1.26 18.71 -1.04
C ASP A 114 2.48 18.08 -0.33
N GLY A 115 3.67 18.24 -0.90
CA GLY A 115 4.89 17.72 -0.29
C GLY A 115 4.98 16.20 -0.26
N ILE A 116 4.36 15.52 -1.22
CA ILE A 116 4.38 14.05 -1.32
C ILE A 116 5.83 13.59 -1.53
N GLU A 117 6.30 12.76 -0.61
CA GLU A 117 7.67 12.24 -0.64
C GLU A 117 7.82 11.12 -1.69
N SER A 118 9.04 10.92 -2.12
CA SER A 118 9.45 9.81 -2.98
C SER A 118 10.51 8.96 -2.30
N VAL A 119 10.71 7.77 -2.81
CA VAL A 119 11.67 6.81 -2.26
C VAL A 119 12.58 6.23 -3.34
N THR A 120 13.80 5.93 -2.93
CA THR A 120 14.70 5.04 -3.66
C THR A 120 14.48 3.62 -3.17
N ILE A 121 14.29 2.68 -4.10
CA ILE A 121 14.12 1.26 -3.81
C ILE A 121 15.28 0.47 -4.40
N TYR A 122 15.93 -0.35 -3.58
CA TYR A 122 16.89 -1.35 -3.98
C TYR A 122 16.27 -2.73 -3.76
N ALA A 123 15.91 -3.40 -4.87
CA ALA A 123 15.50 -4.79 -4.87
C ALA A 123 16.68 -5.66 -5.32
N VAL A 124 17.22 -6.47 -4.43
CA VAL A 124 18.38 -7.32 -4.72
C VAL A 124 17.93 -8.77 -4.76
N VAL A 125 18.00 -9.40 -5.93
CA VAL A 125 17.65 -10.80 -6.15
C VAL A 125 18.90 -11.59 -6.45
N ASP A 126 19.34 -12.39 -5.51
CA ASP A 126 20.56 -13.24 -5.61
C ASP A 126 21.75 -12.50 -6.28
N LYS A 127 22.08 -11.30 -5.71
CA LYS A 127 23.15 -10.40 -6.16
C LYS A 127 22.89 -9.64 -7.48
N LEU A 128 21.67 -9.68 -8.00
CA LEU A 128 21.24 -8.76 -9.05
C LEU A 128 20.51 -7.59 -8.39
N LEU A 129 21.02 -6.40 -8.59
CA LEU A 129 20.47 -5.17 -8.03
C LEU A 129 19.58 -4.45 -9.05
N TYR A 130 18.31 -4.28 -8.68
CA TYR A 130 17.31 -3.52 -9.41
C TYR A 130 17.04 -2.23 -8.63
N LYS A 131 17.48 -1.10 -9.18
CA LYS A 131 17.29 0.22 -8.58
C LYS A 131 16.06 0.91 -9.15
N MET A 132 15.37 1.67 -8.29
CA MET A 132 14.31 2.60 -8.67
C MET A 132 14.52 3.89 -7.88
N ALA A 133 14.31 5.05 -8.52
CA ALA A 133 14.30 6.34 -7.85
C ALA A 133 13.04 7.12 -8.20
N GLY A 134 12.72 8.16 -7.43
CA GLY A 134 11.49 8.90 -7.56
C GLY A 134 10.25 8.03 -7.39
N ALA A 135 10.37 6.90 -6.68
CA ALA A 135 9.29 5.93 -6.61
C ALA A 135 8.18 6.41 -5.67
N ARG A 136 6.95 6.30 -6.15
CA ARG A 136 5.71 6.54 -5.40
C ARG A 136 4.77 5.36 -5.57
N ALA A 137 3.78 5.23 -4.67
CA ALA A 137 2.97 4.02 -4.62
C ALA A 137 1.51 4.26 -4.25
N ASN A 138 0.71 3.24 -4.48
CA ASN A 138 -0.56 3.04 -3.80
C ASN A 138 -0.40 2.02 -2.68
N ALA A 139 -1.17 2.18 -1.60
CA ALA A 139 -1.22 1.28 -0.45
C ALA A 139 -2.62 0.72 -0.26
N LYS A 140 -2.69 -0.56 0.08
CA LYS A 140 -3.93 -1.24 0.43
C LYS A 140 -3.74 -2.07 1.70
N ALA A 141 -4.62 -1.92 2.69
CA ALA A 141 -4.70 -2.82 3.84
C ALA A 141 -5.70 -3.95 3.57
N VAL A 142 -5.32 -5.17 3.87
CA VAL A 142 -6.15 -6.36 3.77
C VAL A 142 -6.17 -7.06 5.12
N VAL A 143 -7.36 -7.16 5.72
CA VAL A 143 -7.58 -7.71 7.06
C VAL A 143 -8.70 -8.75 6.98
N ASP A 144 -8.33 -9.99 6.72
CA ASP A 144 -9.27 -11.10 6.57
C ASP A 144 -9.23 -11.99 7.80
N ALA A 145 -10.41 -12.42 8.27
CA ALA A 145 -10.54 -13.33 9.42
C ALA A 145 -9.76 -14.64 9.20
N LYS A 146 -9.11 -15.12 10.25
CA LYS A 146 -8.27 -16.35 10.27
C LYS A 146 -6.98 -16.23 9.43
N GLN A 147 -6.59 -15.02 9.02
CA GLN A 147 -5.36 -14.76 8.28
C GLN A 147 -4.46 -13.76 9.01
N ILE A 148 -3.24 -13.61 8.52
CA ILE A 148 -2.33 -12.55 8.93
C ILE A 148 -2.65 -11.30 8.11
N PRO A 149 -2.98 -10.17 8.72
CA PRO A 149 -3.29 -8.94 7.99
C PRO A 149 -2.04 -8.35 7.36
N LYS A 150 -2.20 -7.76 6.19
CA LYS A 150 -1.09 -7.24 5.38
C LYS A 150 -1.39 -5.86 4.82
N TRP A 151 -0.34 -5.05 4.71
CA TRP A 151 -0.26 -3.97 3.76
C TRP A 151 0.18 -4.51 2.41
N GLN A 152 -0.43 -4.07 1.33
CA GLN A 152 -0.01 -4.32 -0.05
C GLN A 152 0.39 -2.99 -0.67
N PHE A 153 1.56 -2.97 -1.30
CA PHE A 153 2.11 -1.79 -1.95
C PHE A 153 2.40 -2.09 -3.42
N GLU A 154 2.13 -1.11 -4.28
CA GLU A 154 2.51 -1.14 -5.68
C GLU A 154 3.27 0.14 -6.02
N PHE A 155 4.59 0.02 -6.19
CA PHE A 155 5.49 1.13 -6.49
C PHE A 155 5.77 1.23 -7.98
N THR A 156 5.77 2.47 -8.47
CA THR A 156 6.26 2.84 -9.79
C THR A 156 7.39 3.87 -9.62
N GLY A 157 8.49 3.70 -10.33
CA GLY A 157 9.65 4.61 -10.24
C GLY A 157 10.52 4.57 -11.48
N ALA A 158 11.44 5.50 -11.59
CA ALA A 158 12.37 5.59 -12.72
C ALA A 158 13.23 4.32 -12.84
N PHE A 159 13.48 3.93 -14.08
CA PHE A 159 14.32 2.79 -14.41
C PHE A 159 15.81 3.12 -14.28
N PHE A 160 16.57 2.17 -13.75
CA PHE A 160 18.04 2.17 -13.77
C PHE A 160 18.54 0.82 -14.26
N PRO A 161 19.68 0.76 -14.97
CA PRO A 161 20.27 -0.49 -15.41
C PRO A 161 20.43 -1.49 -14.25
N VAL A 162 20.29 -2.77 -14.57
CA VAL A 162 20.50 -3.85 -13.61
C VAL A 162 21.99 -4.06 -13.41
N GLU A 163 22.42 -4.22 -12.16
CA GLU A 163 23.83 -4.37 -11.80
C GLU A 163 24.07 -5.68 -11.06
N ASP A 164 25.19 -6.33 -11.33
CA ASP A 164 25.68 -7.40 -10.48
C ASP A 164 26.39 -6.80 -9.24
N VAL A 165 25.99 -7.24 -8.05
CA VAL A 165 26.65 -6.86 -6.80
C VAL A 165 27.42 -8.03 -6.22
N GLY A 166 28.55 -7.77 -5.59
CA GLY A 166 29.45 -8.81 -5.08
C GLY A 166 28.85 -9.65 -3.95
N ALA A 167 27.96 -9.06 -3.14
CA ALA A 167 27.30 -9.71 -2.01
C ALA A 167 25.85 -9.22 -1.86
N MET A 168 25.03 -10.00 -1.14
CA MET A 168 23.72 -9.52 -0.68
C MET A 168 23.93 -8.37 0.30
N PRO A 169 23.06 -7.34 0.30
CA PRO A 169 23.16 -6.22 1.24
C PRO A 169 22.97 -6.70 2.68
N ALA A 170 23.59 -5.98 3.61
CA ALA A 170 23.25 -6.13 5.02
C ALA A 170 21.81 -5.64 5.26
N VAL A 171 21.05 -6.37 6.08
CA VAL A 171 19.65 -6.06 6.40
C VAL A 171 19.40 -6.07 7.90
N SER A 172 18.53 -5.21 8.38
CA SER A 172 18.07 -5.19 9.77
C SER A 172 16.56 -4.99 9.81
N TYR A 173 15.85 -5.96 10.36
CA TYR A 173 14.39 -5.96 10.49
C TYR A 173 13.89 -5.61 11.90
N VAL A 174 14.73 -4.97 12.71
CA VAL A 174 14.41 -4.64 14.12
C VAL A 174 13.13 -3.80 14.28
N LYS A 175 12.79 -2.99 13.26
CA LYS A 175 11.58 -2.16 13.24
C LYS A 175 10.29 -2.95 12.96
N PHE A 176 10.41 -4.22 12.57
CA PHE A 176 9.25 -5.04 12.24
C PHE A 176 8.85 -5.90 13.43
N VAL A 177 7.63 -5.68 13.89
CA VAL A 177 7.00 -6.48 14.92
C VAL A 177 6.17 -7.57 14.25
N ARG A 178 6.13 -8.75 14.86
CA ARG A 178 5.36 -9.88 14.34
C ARG A 178 3.87 -9.55 14.32
N PRO A 179 3.19 -9.60 13.15
CA PRO A 179 1.76 -9.38 13.07
C PRO A 179 0.99 -10.49 13.79
N LEU A 180 -0.11 -10.12 14.42
CA LEU A 180 -1.05 -11.06 15.03
C LEU A 180 -2.05 -11.56 14.00
N GLY A 181 -2.58 -12.77 14.18
CA GLY A 181 -3.67 -13.28 13.34
C GLY A 181 -5.00 -12.55 13.63
N VAL A 182 -5.79 -12.34 12.59
CA VAL A 182 -7.12 -11.71 12.69
C VAL A 182 -8.10 -12.67 13.36
N ASN A 183 -8.58 -12.31 14.54
CA ASN A 183 -9.58 -13.04 15.31
C ASN A 183 -10.31 -12.08 16.29
N LYS A 184 -11.28 -12.60 17.01
CA LYS A 184 -12.10 -11.84 17.98
C LYS A 184 -11.27 -11.12 19.06
N LEU A 185 -10.12 -11.66 19.46
CA LEU A 185 -9.29 -11.08 20.51
C LEU A 185 -8.39 -9.95 19.99
N ASN A 186 -7.93 -10.08 18.75
CA ASN A 186 -6.92 -9.21 18.17
C ASN A 186 -7.51 -8.10 17.32
N THR A 187 -8.77 -8.24 16.85
CA THR A 187 -9.32 -7.30 15.86
C THR A 187 -10.74 -6.91 16.23
N THR A 188 -10.99 -5.62 16.25
CA THR A 188 -12.33 -5.04 16.39
C THR A 188 -12.62 -4.12 15.21
N LEU A 189 -13.86 -4.16 14.72
CA LEU A 189 -14.34 -3.28 13.68
C LEU A 189 -15.67 -2.68 14.10
N SER A 190 -15.75 -1.36 14.09
CA SER A 190 -16.96 -0.60 14.35
C SER A 190 -17.33 0.23 13.14
N LEU A 191 -18.55 0.10 12.64
CA LEU A 191 -19.11 0.91 11.57
C LEU A 191 -20.38 1.59 12.11
N ASP A 192 -20.36 2.90 12.23
CA ASP A 192 -21.43 3.70 12.85
C ASP A 192 -21.83 3.18 14.24
N GLY A 193 -20.85 2.92 15.09
CA GLY A 193 -21.06 2.35 16.43
C GLY A 193 -21.50 0.89 16.46
N PHE A 194 -21.77 0.28 15.30
CA PHE A 194 -22.11 -1.13 15.21
C PHE A 194 -20.83 -1.99 15.17
N ASN A 195 -20.65 -2.85 16.17
CA ASN A 195 -19.54 -3.80 16.24
C ASN A 195 -19.83 -4.99 15.31
N ALA A 196 -19.34 -4.89 14.07
CA ALA A 196 -19.61 -5.87 13.04
C ALA A 196 -18.90 -7.21 13.31
N ALA A 197 -19.62 -8.32 13.16
CA ALA A 197 -19.01 -9.65 13.09
C ALA A 197 -18.40 -9.85 11.68
N ALA A 198 -17.28 -9.15 11.44
CA ALA A 198 -16.67 -9.03 10.13
C ALA A 198 -15.83 -10.27 9.78
N SER A 199 -15.93 -10.71 8.52
CA SER A 199 -15.07 -11.71 7.92
C SER A 199 -13.91 -11.08 7.15
N SER A 200 -14.09 -9.89 6.56
CA SER A 200 -13.03 -9.17 5.87
C SER A 200 -13.19 -7.66 5.96
N PHE A 201 -12.08 -6.97 5.92
CA PHE A 201 -11.98 -5.53 5.75
C PHE A 201 -10.86 -5.22 4.76
N GLN A 202 -11.15 -4.36 3.81
CA GLN A 202 -10.18 -3.84 2.86
C GLN A 202 -10.23 -2.32 2.88
N PHE A 203 -9.06 -1.71 2.82
CA PHE A 203 -8.89 -0.28 2.76
C PHE A 203 -7.82 0.04 1.71
N ASP A 204 -8.19 0.82 0.71
CA ASP A 204 -7.35 1.24 -0.40
C ASP A 204 -7.20 2.76 -0.38
N PHE A 205 -5.97 3.25 -0.40
CA PHE A 205 -5.71 4.69 -0.48
C PHE A 205 -6.26 5.27 -1.77
N GLY A 206 -6.27 4.47 -2.85
CA GLY A 206 -6.79 4.88 -4.15
C GLY A 206 -5.96 5.96 -4.82
N ASN A 207 -4.65 5.96 -4.58
CA ASN A 207 -3.72 6.87 -5.22
C ASN A 207 -3.61 6.59 -6.72
N GLN A 208 -3.75 7.63 -7.53
CA GLN A 208 -3.49 7.56 -8.96
C GLN A 208 -2.01 7.86 -9.21
N VAL A 209 -1.20 6.80 -9.30
CA VAL A 209 0.24 6.89 -9.55
C VAL A 209 0.47 6.93 -11.06
N VAL A 210 1.00 8.04 -11.56
CA VAL A 210 1.23 8.27 -13.00
C VAL A 210 2.71 8.51 -13.24
N LYS A 211 3.28 7.76 -14.18
CA LYS A 211 4.61 8.03 -14.72
C LYS A 211 4.48 9.13 -15.79
N GLN A 212 5.24 10.20 -15.61
CA GLN A 212 5.37 11.26 -16.60
C GLN A 212 6.77 11.22 -17.20
N ASP A 213 6.85 10.89 -18.47
CA ASP A 213 8.06 10.91 -19.27
C ASP A 213 7.86 11.93 -20.40
N LEU A 214 8.32 13.14 -20.16
CA LEU A 214 8.18 14.28 -21.06
C LEU A 214 9.57 14.81 -21.42
N MET A 215 9.65 15.67 -22.44
CA MET A 215 10.92 16.33 -22.74
C MET A 215 11.42 17.09 -21.51
N ASN A 216 12.61 16.72 -21.00
CA ASN A 216 13.27 17.27 -19.83
C ASN A 216 12.63 16.92 -18.47
N VAL A 217 11.63 16.05 -18.41
CA VAL A 217 10.98 15.63 -17.16
C VAL A 217 10.76 14.11 -17.18
N ASP A 218 11.30 13.45 -16.19
CA ASP A 218 11.08 12.03 -15.90
C ASP A 218 10.71 11.89 -14.41
N THR A 219 9.42 11.90 -14.10
CA THR A 219 8.90 11.83 -12.73
C THR A 219 7.77 10.83 -12.59
N THR A 220 7.56 10.38 -11.36
CA THR A 220 6.37 9.61 -10.98
C THR A 220 5.56 10.45 -10.02
N GLU A 221 4.31 10.77 -10.38
CA GLU A 221 3.46 11.65 -9.60
C GLU A 221 2.20 10.93 -9.09
N ILE A 222 1.70 11.36 -7.94
CA ILE A 222 0.35 11.02 -7.47
C ILE A 222 -0.56 12.18 -7.86
N THR A 223 -1.36 11.99 -8.91
CA THR A 223 -2.20 13.04 -9.51
C THR A 223 -3.58 13.15 -8.89
N GLY A 224 -3.97 12.18 -8.08
CA GLY A 224 -5.26 12.17 -7.41
C GLY A 224 -5.36 11.03 -6.42
N ARG A 225 -6.37 11.10 -5.57
CA ARG A 225 -6.69 10.08 -4.58
C ARG A 225 -8.19 9.90 -4.48
N THR A 226 -8.63 8.65 -4.47
CA THR A 226 -10.02 8.28 -4.16
C THR A 226 -9.99 7.11 -3.19
N SER A 227 -9.93 7.42 -1.91
CA SER A 227 -9.83 6.41 -0.86
C SER A 227 -11.12 5.63 -0.74
N THR A 228 -11.01 4.30 -0.84
CA THR A 228 -12.14 3.38 -0.81
C THR A 228 -11.88 2.22 0.14
N GLY A 229 -12.93 1.51 0.50
CA GLY A 229 -12.83 0.31 1.30
C GLY A 229 -14.04 -0.60 1.13
N SER A 230 -13.99 -1.74 1.77
CA SER A 230 -15.13 -2.63 1.89
C SER A 230 -15.09 -3.40 3.20
N VAL A 231 -16.26 -3.67 3.74
CA VAL A 231 -16.42 -4.51 4.93
C VAL A 231 -17.39 -5.61 4.59
N THR A 232 -17.00 -6.87 4.81
CA THR A 232 -17.91 -8.02 4.73
C THR A 232 -18.15 -8.54 6.13
N PHE A 233 -19.40 -8.62 6.53
CA PHE A 233 -19.79 -9.08 7.86
C PHE A 233 -21.12 -9.84 7.82
N ARG A 234 -21.42 -10.53 8.91
CA ARG A 234 -22.70 -11.24 9.08
C ARG A 234 -23.86 -10.25 9.00
N ASN A 235 -24.82 -10.50 8.10
CA ASN A 235 -25.99 -9.67 7.98
C ASN A 235 -26.83 -9.66 9.26
N THR A 236 -27.50 -8.55 9.54
CA THR A 236 -28.32 -8.33 10.72
C THR A 236 -29.75 -8.01 10.33
N SER A 237 -30.66 -8.08 11.31
CA SER A 237 -32.06 -7.65 11.07
C SER A 237 -32.10 -6.15 10.75
N VAL A 238 -33.05 -5.74 9.94
CA VAL A 238 -33.33 -4.33 9.61
C VAL A 238 -33.63 -3.51 10.87
N ALA A 239 -34.23 -4.11 11.88
CA ALA A 239 -34.49 -3.48 13.17
C ALA A 239 -33.19 -3.14 13.93
N THR A 240 -32.12 -3.91 13.74
CA THR A 240 -30.81 -3.64 14.33
C THR A 240 -30.10 -2.54 13.55
N LYS A 241 -29.98 -2.70 12.22
CA LYS A 241 -29.39 -1.68 11.34
C LYS A 241 -29.78 -1.94 9.88
N ASN A 242 -30.32 -0.93 9.22
CA ASN A 242 -30.77 -1.02 7.84
C ASN A 242 -29.68 -0.50 6.88
N TRP A 243 -28.76 -1.36 6.50
CA TRP A 243 -27.65 -1.03 5.61
C TRP A 243 -28.10 -0.63 4.20
N VAL A 244 -29.21 -1.20 3.73
CA VAL A 244 -29.77 -0.87 2.41
C VAL A 244 -30.34 0.55 2.41
N GLU A 245 -31.05 0.93 3.47
CA GLU A 245 -31.56 2.30 3.61
C GLU A 245 -30.43 3.31 3.78
N MET A 246 -29.38 2.97 4.57
CA MET A 246 -28.21 3.84 4.71
C MET A 246 -27.50 4.05 3.36
N ALA A 247 -27.42 3.04 2.51
CA ALA A 247 -26.91 3.18 1.16
C ALA A 247 -27.82 4.06 0.28
N ARG A 248 -29.16 3.89 0.39
CA ARG A 248 -30.14 4.67 -0.37
C ARG A 248 -30.02 6.17 -0.08
N VAL A 249 -29.76 6.54 1.16
CA VAL A 249 -29.60 7.94 1.57
C VAL A 249 -28.14 8.42 1.51
N SER A 250 -27.22 7.58 1.01
CA SER A 250 -25.78 7.88 0.95
C SER A 250 -25.20 8.31 2.30
N ALA A 251 -25.58 7.60 3.36
CA ALA A 251 -25.19 7.93 4.73
C ALA A 251 -23.65 7.98 4.87
N LYS A 252 -23.15 9.01 5.57
CA LYS A 252 -21.74 9.16 5.95
C LYS A 252 -21.62 8.84 7.44
N VAL A 253 -20.79 7.89 7.78
CA VAL A 253 -20.70 7.33 9.14
C VAL A 253 -19.25 7.10 9.55
N PRO A 254 -18.92 7.14 10.85
CA PRO A 254 -17.60 6.83 11.31
C PRO A 254 -17.31 5.33 11.19
N LEU A 255 -16.07 5.02 10.77
CA LEU A 255 -15.49 3.69 10.77
C LEU A 255 -14.24 3.67 11.65
N VAL A 256 -14.09 2.64 12.45
CA VAL A 256 -12.87 2.38 13.21
C VAL A 256 -12.55 0.89 13.14
N LEU A 257 -11.39 0.56 12.60
CA LEU A 257 -10.75 -0.75 12.73
C LEU A 257 -9.61 -0.63 13.73
N LYS A 258 -9.52 -1.57 14.67
CA LYS A 258 -8.38 -1.69 15.56
C LYS A 258 -7.87 -3.13 15.52
N HIS A 259 -6.58 -3.29 15.24
CA HIS A 259 -5.90 -4.59 15.24
C HIS A 259 -4.70 -4.54 16.19
N GLY A 260 -4.60 -5.52 17.08
CA GLY A 260 -3.55 -5.62 18.10
C GLY A 260 -4.13 -5.74 19.51
N GLN A 261 -3.36 -6.31 20.44
CA GLN A 261 -3.75 -6.47 21.85
C GLN A 261 -2.97 -5.56 22.78
N ALA A 262 -1.65 -5.50 22.60
CA ALA A 262 -0.79 -4.66 23.41
C ALA A 262 -0.92 -3.19 22.96
N ALA A 263 -0.76 -2.27 23.91
CA ALA A 263 -0.83 -0.84 23.62
C ALA A 263 0.18 -0.40 22.52
N THR A 264 1.31 -1.09 22.43
CA THR A 264 2.36 -0.81 21.43
C THR A 264 2.16 -1.54 20.12
N ASN A 265 1.73 -2.81 20.12
CA ASN A 265 1.49 -3.59 18.89
C ASN A 265 0.04 -3.46 18.44
N THR A 266 -0.42 -2.22 18.26
CA THR A 266 -1.77 -1.90 17.80
C THR A 266 -1.70 -0.99 16.60
N VAL A 267 -2.50 -1.30 15.57
CA VAL A 267 -2.75 -0.42 14.43
C VAL A 267 -4.23 -0.12 14.38
N SER A 268 -4.58 1.16 14.36
CA SER A 268 -5.95 1.62 14.26
C SER A 268 -6.12 2.41 12.96
N ILE A 269 -7.12 2.05 12.14
CA ILE A 269 -7.56 2.82 10.99
C ILE A 269 -8.90 3.47 11.36
N ALA A 270 -8.98 4.78 11.29
CA ALA A 270 -10.19 5.54 11.52
C ALA A 270 -10.55 6.37 10.29
N ALA A 271 -11.82 6.39 9.94
CA ALA A 271 -12.38 7.25 8.89
C ALA A 271 -13.65 7.91 9.43
N PRO A 272 -13.64 9.24 9.65
CA PRO A 272 -14.77 9.95 10.25
C PRO A 272 -16.01 9.93 9.37
N LEU A 273 -15.85 10.02 8.06
CA LEU A 273 -16.92 10.16 7.08
C LEU A 273 -16.83 9.07 6.00
N ALA A 274 -17.05 7.81 6.41
CA ALA A 274 -17.19 6.70 5.48
C ALA A 274 -18.59 6.68 4.88
N GLN A 275 -18.71 7.00 3.59
CA GLN A 275 -19.96 6.93 2.87
C GLN A 275 -20.29 5.48 2.52
N ILE A 276 -21.50 5.07 2.88
CA ILE A 276 -22.01 3.72 2.59
C ILE A 276 -22.39 3.63 1.11
N GLY A 277 -21.78 2.69 0.41
CA GLY A 277 -22.09 2.34 -0.97
C GLY A 277 -23.16 1.25 -1.09
N LYS A 278 -23.45 0.82 -2.32
CA LYS A 278 -24.47 -0.19 -2.62
C LYS A 278 -24.05 -1.56 -2.04
N PRO A 279 -24.73 -2.10 -1.03
CA PRO A 279 -24.37 -3.38 -0.43
C PRO A 279 -24.70 -4.54 -1.35
N THR A 280 -23.94 -5.61 -1.23
CA THR A 280 -24.20 -6.90 -1.88
C THR A 280 -24.33 -8.01 -0.84
N PHE A 281 -25.13 -9.00 -1.14
CA PHE A 281 -25.31 -10.16 -0.27
C PHE A 281 -24.48 -11.33 -0.78
N GLY A 282 -23.97 -12.10 0.17
CA GLY A 282 -23.25 -13.33 -0.07
C GLY A 282 -23.63 -14.39 0.98
N GLU A 283 -22.95 -15.50 0.95
CA GLU A 283 -23.12 -16.60 1.89
C GLU A 283 -21.75 -17.08 2.38
N GLN A 284 -21.68 -17.42 3.66
CA GLN A 284 -20.54 -18.11 4.24
C GLN A 284 -21.04 -19.11 5.28
N ASP A 285 -20.75 -20.38 5.08
CA ASP A 285 -21.13 -21.48 6.00
C ASP A 285 -22.64 -21.52 6.31
N GLY A 286 -23.52 -21.29 5.29
CA GLY A 286 -24.97 -21.23 5.45
C GLY A 286 -25.50 -19.94 6.08
N ILE A 287 -24.64 -18.97 6.37
CA ILE A 287 -25.00 -17.70 6.99
C ILE A 287 -24.96 -16.58 5.95
N GLN A 288 -26.03 -15.78 5.92
CA GLN A 288 -26.06 -14.61 5.04
C GLN A 288 -25.03 -13.57 5.48
N MET A 289 -24.16 -13.21 4.55
CA MET A 289 -23.20 -12.14 4.69
C MET A 289 -23.62 -10.92 3.89
N ILE A 290 -23.20 -9.75 4.32
CA ILE A 290 -23.35 -8.49 3.59
C ILE A 290 -21.98 -7.85 3.38
N THR A 291 -21.70 -7.44 2.15
CA THR A 291 -20.52 -6.64 1.81
C THR A 291 -20.95 -5.22 1.54
N VAL A 292 -20.44 -4.32 2.33
CA VAL A 292 -20.72 -2.88 2.26
C VAL A 292 -19.48 -2.19 1.68
N PRO A 293 -19.55 -1.70 0.43
CA PRO A 293 -18.51 -0.83 -0.12
C PRO A 293 -18.52 0.52 0.59
N LEU A 294 -17.35 1.09 0.79
CA LEU A 294 -17.14 2.35 1.48
C LEU A 294 -16.35 3.32 0.60
N ARG A 295 -16.68 4.61 0.69
CA ARG A 295 -15.86 5.69 0.17
C ARG A 295 -15.53 6.63 1.31
N PHE A 296 -14.26 6.92 1.50
CA PHE A 296 -13.83 7.81 2.57
C PHE A 296 -13.84 9.25 2.04
N ILE A 297 -14.65 10.08 2.68
CA ILE A 297 -14.92 11.45 2.25
C ILE A 297 -14.16 12.39 3.17
N PRO A 298 -13.35 13.33 2.66
CA PRO A 298 -12.77 14.37 3.49
C PRO A 298 -13.85 15.35 3.99
N SER A 299 -13.56 16.00 5.11
CA SER A 299 -14.31 17.18 5.50
C SER A 299 -13.94 18.39 4.62
N ASP A 300 -14.57 19.53 4.88
CA ASP A 300 -14.24 20.78 4.17
C ASP A 300 -12.79 21.26 4.44
N ALA A 301 -12.14 20.72 5.47
CA ALA A 301 -10.73 20.99 5.77
C ALA A 301 -9.78 20.24 4.82
N GLY A 302 -10.21 19.10 4.28
CA GLY A 302 -9.42 18.23 3.42
C GLY A 302 -8.33 17.45 4.17
N ASN A 303 -7.79 16.40 3.55
CA ASN A 303 -6.70 15.54 4.06
C ASN A 303 -7.01 14.89 5.43
N ASP A 304 -8.27 14.60 5.71
CA ASP A 304 -8.77 14.01 6.96
C ASP A 304 -9.73 12.83 6.73
N GLU A 305 -9.82 12.36 5.50
CA GLU A 305 -10.70 11.26 5.12
C GLU A 305 -10.40 9.96 5.86
N TRP A 306 -9.15 9.81 6.33
CA TRP A 306 -8.73 8.69 7.17
C TRP A 306 -7.51 9.05 8.02
N SER A 307 -7.32 8.31 9.09
CA SER A 307 -6.09 8.33 9.88
C SER A 307 -5.68 6.92 10.28
N ILE A 308 -4.36 6.68 10.36
CA ILE A 308 -3.78 5.44 10.85
C ILE A 308 -2.94 5.77 12.06
N THR A 309 -3.27 5.15 13.19
CA THR A 309 -2.56 5.38 14.47
C THR A 309 -1.90 4.10 14.92
N VAL A 310 -0.66 4.25 15.37
CA VAL A 310 0.17 3.16 15.92
C VAL A 310 0.66 3.53 17.30
#